data_961f221043ceb05ebc0cba14bf18b5d2
#
_entry.id   961f221043ceb05ebc0cba14bf18b5d2
#
_cell.length_a   1.000
_cell.length_b   1.000
_cell.length_c   1.000
_cell.angle_alpha   90.00
_cell.angle_beta   90.00
_cell.angle_gamma   90.00
#
_symmetry.space_group_name_H-M   'P 1'
#
loop_
_entity.id
_entity.type
_entity.pdbx_description
1 polymer ?
#
loop_
_entity_poly.entity_id
_entity_poly.type
_entity_poly.pdbx_seq_one_letter_code
_entity_poly.pdbx_strand_id
1 'polypeptide(L)'
;MKKSTYTDPKLWLPTSVKEVEALGWDRLDVIIFSGDAYVDHPSFGAAVIGRVLQAHGLKVAIVPQPNWRDDLRDFRKLGRPRLFFGISPGAMDSMVNHYTASRRRRSDDAYTPDARHGMRPDYPTIVYSRALRSIYPDVPIIAGGIEASLRRVSHYDYWQDCLRPSITVSYTHLRAHE
;
A
#
# COMPACT_ATOMS: atom_id res chain seq x y z
N MET A 1 0.86 36.79 12.48
CA MET A 1 0.23 35.59 11.88
C MET A 1 0.92 34.35 12.46
N LYS A 2 0.23 33.53 13.26
CA LYS A 2 0.76 32.26 13.72
C LYS A 2 0.90 31.34 12.50
N LYS A 3 2.13 30.91 12.16
CA LYS A 3 2.35 29.86 11.16
C LYS A 3 1.54 28.63 11.60
N SER A 4 0.73 28.12 10.70
CA SER A 4 -0.08 26.91 10.93
C SER A 4 0.83 25.80 11.45
N THR A 5 0.47 25.23 12.59
CA THR A 5 1.16 24.09 13.21
C THR A 5 1.08 22.80 12.37
N TYR A 6 0.35 22.84 11.26
CA TYR A 6 0.15 21.72 10.33
C TYR A 6 1.31 21.49 9.33
N THR A 7 2.39 22.25 9.39
CA THR A 7 3.53 22.14 8.46
C THR A 7 4.78 21.47 9.06
N ASP A 8 4.74 21.00 10.29
CA ASP A 8 5.87 20.27 10.88
C ASP A 8 5.87 18.82 10.31
N PRO A 9 6.88 18.44 9.52
CA PRO A 9 6.97 17.10 8.94
C PRO A 9 7.08 15.97 9.99
N LYS A 10 7.31 16.31 11.26
CA LYS A 10 7.32 15.35 12.36
C LYS A 10 5.91 14.91 12.80
N LEU A 11 4.87 15.63 12.35
CA LEU A 11 3.49 15.36 12.77
C LEU A 11 2.82 14.22 11.99
N TRP A 12 3.38 13.80 10.84
CA TRP A 12 2.82 12.71 10.03
C TRP A 12 3.91 11.80 9.49
N LEU A 13 3.49 10.65 8.96
CA LEU A 13 4.38 9.73 8.28
C LEU A 13 4.93 10.36 6.99
N PRO A 14 6.25 10.35 6.75
CA PRO A 14 6.83 10.92 5.54
C PRO A 14 6.41 10.14 4.30
N THR A 15 6.22 10.86 3.20
CA THR A 15 5.80 10.33 1.88
C THR A 15 6.78 10.62 0.76
N SER A 16 7.75 11.47 1.04
CA SER A 16 8.74 11.95 0.06
C SER A 16 10.15 11.90 0.64
N VAL A 17 11.15 11.88 -0.25
CA VAL A 17 12.56 11.93 0.14
C VAL A 17 12.86 13.19 0.94
N LYS A 18 12.31 14.34 0.54
CA LYS A 18 12.50 15.63 1.26
C LYS A 18 12.00 15.57 2.70
N GLU A 19 10.87 14.92 2.96
CA GLU A 19 10.36 14.74 4.32
C GLU A 19 11.20 13.77 5.13
N VAL A 20 11.71 12.70 4.51
CA VAL A 20 12.65 11.76 5.14
C VAL A 20 13.95 12.47 5.54
N GLU A 21 14.50 13.29 4.65
CA GLU A 21 15.70 14.09 4.90
C GLU A 21 15.47 15.15 5.99
N ALA A 22 14.30 15.80 6.00
CA ALA A 22 13.92 16.78 7.02
C ALA A 22 13.81 16.15 8.43
N LEU A 23 13.54 14.84 8.51
CA LEU A 23 13.59 14.06 9.76
C LEU A 23 15.01 13.63 10.15
N GLY A 24 16.02 13.94 9.35
CA GLY A 24 17.40 13.50 9.55
C GLY A 24 17.62 12.01 9.33
N TRP A 25 16.77 11.38 8.51
CA TRP A 25 16.88 9.94 8.24
C TRP A 25 17.66 9.70 6.94
N ASP A 26 18.72 8.96 7.03
CA ASP A 26 19.57 8.52 5.92
C ASP A 26 19.02 7.26 5.23
N ARG A 27 18.24 6.45 5.97
CA ARG A 27 17.67 5.19 5.49
C ARG A 27 16.38 4.88 6.22
N LEU A 28 15.43 4.30 5.52
CA LEU A 28 14.18 3.81 6.06
C LEU A 28 14.29 2.35 6.51
N ASP A 29 13.63 2.00 7.59
CA ASP A 29 13.50 0.62 8.06
C ASP A 29 12.35 -0.08 7.36
N VAL A 30 11.22 0.60 7.21
CA VAL A 30 10.00 0.07 6.62
C VAL A 30 9.39 1.11 5.68
N ILE A 31 8.92 0.66 4.54
CA ILE A 31 8.11 1.47 3.61
C ILE A 31 6.77 0.78 3.43
N ILE A 32 5.68 1.49 3.73
CA ILE A 32 4.31 0.96 3.61
C ILE A 32 3.67 1.51 2.35
N PHE A 33 3.20 0.63 1.48
CA PHE A 33 2.39 0.96 0.30
C PHE A 33 0.92 0.81 0.64
N SER A 34 0.13 1.86 0.43
CA SER A 34 -1.30 1.89 0.72
C SER A 34 -2.11 2.09 -0.55
N GLY A 35 -3.21 1.35 -0.70
CA GLY A 35 -4.19 1.58 -1.76
C GLY A 35 -4.99 2.87 -1.58
N ASP A 36 -5.08 3.38 -0.35
CA ASP A 36 -5.74 4.64 -0.03
C ASP A 36 -4.77 5.81 -0.20
N ALA A 37 -5.31 6.98 -0.56
CA ALA A 37 -4.55 8.22 -0.73
C ALA A 37 -4.21 8.92 0.60
N TYR A 38 -4.80 8.52 1.70
CA TYR A 38 -4.59 9.14 3.01
C TYR A 38 -3.31 8.64 3.67
N VAL A 39 -2.53 9.57 4.23
CA VAL A 39 -1.21 9.28 4.81
C VAL A 39 -1.33 8.89 6.28
N ASP A 40 -1.98 9.72 7.09
CA ASP A 40 -2.03 9.57 8.54
C ASP A 40 -3.43 9.90 9.04
N HIS A 41 -4.22 8.88 9.27
CA HIS A 41 -5.59 9.01 9.73
C HIS A 41 -5.91 7.88 10.71
N PRO A 42 -6.56 8.16 11.85
CA PRO A 42 -6.79 7.17 12.90
C PRO A 42 -7.66 5.98 12.50
N SER A 43 -8.42 6.11 11.41
CA SER A 43 -9.27 5.02 10.88
C SER A 43 -8.60 4.21 9.76
N PHE A 44 -7.36 4.53 9.36
CA PHE A 44 -6.67 3.83 8.28
C PHE A 44 -5.57 2.91 8.80
N GLY A 45 -5.66 1.63 8.48
CA GLY A 45 -4.75 0.61 9.00
C GLY A 45 -3.28 0.86 8.67
N ALA A 46 -2.97 1.37 7.48
CA ALA A 46 -1.60 1.69 7.08
C ALA A 46 -0.98 2.79 7.97
N ALA A 47 -1.75 3.83 8.30
CA ALA A 47 -1.32 4.90 9.19
C ALA A 47 -1.12 4.39 10.62
N VAL A 48 -2.07 3.62 11.14
CA VAL A 48 -1.98 3.03 12.48
C VAL A 48 -0.74 2.14 12.61
N ILE A 49 -0.51 1.23 11.67
CA ILE A 49 0.66 0.36 11.66
C ILE A 49 1.94 1.16 11.55
N GLY A 50 1.99 2.17 10.68
CA GLY A 50 3.15 3.05 10.54
C GLY A 50 3.49 3.76 11.86
N ARG A 51 2.48 4.27 12.58
CA ARG A 51 2.67 4.91 13.89
C ARG A 51 3.10 3.92 14.98
N VAL A 52 2.56 2.72 15.00
CA VAL A 52 3.00 1.68 15.93
C VAL A 52 4.47 1.33 15.70
N LEU A 53 4.87 1.13 14.45
CA LEU A 53 6.27 0.86 14.11
C LEU A 53 7.20 2.03 14.48
N GLN A 54 6.77 3.29 14.25
CA GLN A 54 7.52 4.47 14.69
C GLN A 54 7.65 4.53 16.23
N ALA A 55 6.60 4.19 16.96
CA ALA A 55 6.64 4.14 18.43
C ALA A 55 7.65 3.10 18.95
N HIS A 56 7.94 2.07 18.16
CA HIS A 56 9.01 1.09 18.42
C HIS A 56 10.39 1.50 17.89
N GLY A 57 10.57 2.77 17.50
CA GLY A 57 11.85 3.33 17.08
C GLY A 57 12.24 3.04 15.62
N LEU A 58 11.32 2.53 14.79
CA LEU A 58 11.60 2.28 13.38
C LEU A 58 11.37 3.54 12.54
N LYS A 59 12.23 3.75 11.55
CA LYS A 59 12.11 4.82 10.55
C LYS A 59 11.13 4.35 9.46
N VAL A 60 9.90 4.86 9.49
CA VAL A 60 8.79 4.39 8.64
C VAL A 60 8.32 5.50 7.72
N ALA A 61 8.18 5.18 6.45
CA ALA A 61 7.53 6.03 5.45
C ALA A 61 6.34 5.32 4.82
N ILE A 62 5.41 6.11 4.28
CA ILE A 62 4.25 5.59 3.57
C ILE A 62 4.23 6.09 2.13
N VAL A 63 3.87 5.23 1.19
CA VAL A 63 3.58 5.58 -0.20
C VAL A 63 2.08 5.39 -0.41
N PRO A 64 1.30 6.48 -0.29
CA PRO A 64 -0.14 6.42 -0.49
C PRO A 64 -0.45 6.34 -1.97
N GLN A 65 -1.33 5.44 -2.34
CA GLN A 65 -1.90 5.27 -3.68
C GLN A 65 -0.87 5.44 -4.83
N PRO A 66 0.17 4.56 -4.89
CA PRO A 66 1.22 4.68 -5.90
C PRO A 66 0.67 4.51 -7.31
N ASN A 67 1.22 5.26 -8.27
CA ASN A 67 0.92 5.02 -9.68
C ASN A 67 1.55 3.70 -10.13
N TRP A 68 0.71 2.76 -10.51
CA TRP A 68 1.08 1.39 -10.89
C TRP A 68 1.08 1.15 -12.41
N ARG A 69 0.70 2.18 -13.21
CA ARG A 69 0.51 2.09 -14.65
C ARG A 69 1.67 2.64 -15.48
N ASP A 70 2.59 3.35 -14.83
CA ASP A 70 3.72 3.98 -15.49
C ASP A 70 5.04 3.19 -15.30
N ASP A 71 6.15 3.91 -15.28
CA ASP A 71 7.50 3.39 -15.07
C ASP A 71 7.79 2.92 -13.63
N LEU A 72 6.78 2.82 -12.76
CA LEU A 72 6.87 2.43 -11.35
C LEU A 72 7.76 3.37 -10.51
N ARG A 73 7.84 4.66 -10.87
CA ARG A 73 8.66 5.64 -10.14
C ARG A 73 8.23 5.80 -8.68
N ASP A 74 6.93 5.69 -8.39
CA ASP A 74 6.41 5.77 -7.02
C ASP A 74 6.89 4.61 -6.14
N PHE A 75 7.13 3.45 -6.75
CA PHE A 75 7.69 2.29 -6.07
C PHE A 75 9.20 2.40 -5.81
N ARG A 76 9.89 3.29 -6.54
CA ARG A 76 11.33 3.54 -6.41
C ARG A 76 11.67 4.79 -5.62
N LYS A 77 10.75 5.76 -5.48
CA LYS A 77 11.04 7.11 -4.97
C LYS A 77 11.66 7.15 -3.57
N LEU A 78 11.33 6.20 -2.69
CA LEU A 78 11.86 6.12 -1.32
C LEU A 78 13.02 5.11 -1.18
N GLY A 79 13.42 4.46 -2.27
CA GLY A 79 14.50 3.50 -2.28
C GLY A 79 14.19 2.18 -1.59
N ARG A 80 15.24 1.50 -1.14
CA ARG A 80 15.18 0.18 -0.51
C ARG A 80 15.12 0.32 1.01
N PRO A 81 14.13 -0.26 1.71
CA PRO A 81 14.10 -0.30 3.17
C PRO A 81 15.15 -1.28 3.73
N ARG A 82 15.49 -1.12 4.99
CA ARG A 82 16.39 -2.01 5.70
C ARG A 82 15.77 -3.35 6.04
N LEU A 83 14.46 -3.38 6.38
CA LEU A 83 13.78 -4.56 6.88
C LEU A 83 12.81 -5.16 5.83
N PHE A 84 11.75 -4.44 5.50
CA PHE A 84 10.70 -4.97 4.62
C PHE A 84 9.83 -3.87 4.00
N PHE A 85 9.09 -4.27 2.96
CA PHE A 85 7.96 -3.51 2.45
C PHE A 85 6.66 -4.00 3.08
N GLY A 86 5.85 -3.08 3.62
CA GLY A 86 4.47 -3.34 4.01
C GLY A 86 3.52 -3.04 2.87
N ILE A 87 2.48 -3.84 2.66
CA ILE A 87 1.43 -3.57 1.68
C ILE A 87 0.06 -3.65 2.36
N SER A 88 -0.74 -2.62 2.15
CA SER A 88 -2.15 -2.57 2.52
C SER A 88 -2.99 -2.23 1.28
N PRO A 89 -4.10 -2.92 1.02
CA PRO A 89 -5.00 -2.58 -0.08
C PRO A 89 -5.74 -1.26 0.16
N GLY A 90 -5.72 -0.76 1.39
CA GLY A 90 -6.52 0.34 1.91
C GLY A 90 -7.50 -0.13 2.99
N ALA A 91 -8.42 0.75 3.38
CA ALA A 91 -9.40 0.49 4.43
C ALA A 91 -10.48 -0.51 4.00
N MET A 92 -10.71 -0.66 2.70
CA MET A 92 -11.72 -1.56 2.13
C MET A 92 -11.10 -2.52 1.11
N ASP A 93 -11.67 -3.70 0.98
CA ASP A 93 -11.36 -4.61 -0.13
C ASP A 93 -11.56 -3.90 -1.48
N SER A 94 -10.57 -3.99 -2.36
CA SER A 94 -10.56 -3.25 -3.63
C SER A 94 -11.73 -3.63 -4.53
N MET A 95 -12.09 -4.91 -4.59
CA MET A 95 -13.17 -5.37 -5.45
C MET A 95 -14.53 -4.89 -4.95
N VAL A 96 -14.74 -4.89 -3.63
CA VAL A 96 -15.97 -4.34 -3.01
C VAL A 96 -16.04 -2.82 -3.20
N ASN A 97 -14.89 -2.13 -3.16
CA ASN A 97 -14.83 -0.70 -3.39
C ASN A 97 -15.07 -0.33 -4.86
N HIS A 98 -14.56 -1.12 -5.80
CA HIS A 98 -14.63 -0.80 -7.23
C HIS A 98 -15.91 -1.26 -7.90
N TYR A 99 -16.58 -2.29 -7.38
CA TYR A 99 -17.72 -2.91 -8.04
C TYR A 99 -18.93 -3.03 -7.11
N THR A 100 -20.11 -3.01 -7.71
CA THR A 100 -21.36 -3.37 -7.04
C THR A 100 -21.51 -4.89 -6.94
N ALA A 101 -22.49 -5.36 -6.16
CA ALA A 101 -22.84 -6.79 -6.11
C ALA A 101 -23.23 -7.38 -7.47
N SER A 102 -23.73 -6.55 -8.39
CA SER A 102 -24.06 -6.94 -9.78
C SER A 102 -22.85 -6.83 -10.72
N ARG A 103 -21.62 -6.75 -10.20
CA ARG A 103 -20.35 -6.63 -10.94
C ARG A 103 -20.27 -5.36 -11.82
N ARG A 104 -21.08 -4.34 -11.55
CA ARG A 104 -20.99 -3.04 -12.24
C ARG A 104 -19.92 -2.19 -11.57
N ARG A 105 -19.09 -1.56 -12.39
CA ARG A 105 -18.08 -0.62 -11.91
C ARG A 105 -18.76 0.59 -11.26
N ARG A 106 -18.25 1.01 -10.10
CA ARG A 106 -18.69 2.24 -9.44
C ARG A 106 -18.05 3.44 -10.13
N SER A 107 -18.72 4.59 -10.05
CA SER A 107 -18.25 5.86 -10.65
C SER A 107 -17.16 6.53 -9.81
N ASP A 108 -17.17 6.30 -8.51
CA ASP A 108 -16.37 7.01 -7.51
C ASP A 108 -15.63 6.07 -6.57
N ASP A 109 -14.56 6.57 -5.98
CA ASP A 109 -13.77 5.92 -4.94
C ASP A 109 -13.54 6.91 -3.80
N ALA A 110 -14.26 6.72 -2.68
CA ALA A 110 -14.19 7.61 -1.52
C ALA A 110 -12.79 7.68 -0.87
N TYR A 111 -11.88 6.77 -1.19
CA TYR A 111 -10.52 6.70 -0.64
C TYR A 111 -9.47 7.34 -1.55
N THR A 112 -9.93 8.06 -2.56
CA THR A 112 -9.10 8.75 -3.55
C THR A 112 -9.43 10.24 -3.58
N PRO A 113 -8.47 11.16 -3.80
CA PRO A 113 -8.75 12.57 -3.98
C PRO A 113 -9.78 12.80 -5.09
N ASP A 114 -10.71 13.72 -4.85
CA ASP A 114 -11.83 14.04 -5.75
C ASP A 114 -12.72 12.84 -6.09
N ALA A 115 -12.73 11.82 -5.23
CA ALA A 115 -13.43 10.56 -5.44
C ALA A 115 -13.12 9.88 -6.79
N ARG A 116 -11.95 10.10 -7.37
CA ARG A 116 -11.56 9.64 -8.71
C ARG A 116 -11.43 8.12 -8.76
N HIS A 117 -12.33 7.48 -9.51
CA HIS A 117 -12.28 6.04 -9.71
C HIS A 117 -11.03 5.61 -10.53
N GLY A 118 -10.50 4.42 -10.19
CA GLY A 118 -9.44 3.77 -10.97
C GLY A 118 -8.02 4.23 -10.66
N MET A 119 -7.81 5.03 -9.62
CA MET A 119 -6.46 5.38 -9.17
C MET A 119 -5.78 4.19 -8.47
N ARG A 120 -6.54 3.37 -7.80
CA ARG A 120 -6.12 2.10 -7.21
C ARG A 120 -6.37 0.95 -8.20
N PRO A 121 -5.49 -0.08 -8.32
CA PRO A 121 -5.75 -1.26 -9.12
C PRO A 121 -6.79 -2.17 -8.49
N ASP A 122 -7.36 -3.06 -9.28
CA ASP A 122 -8.00 -4.25 -8.75
C ASP A 122 -6.93 -5.14 -8.10
N TYR A 123 -7.22 -5.71 -6.94
CA TYR A 123 -6.29 -6.52 -6.16
C TYR A 123 -4.93 -5.82 -5.88
N PRO A 124 -4.91 -4.61 -5.27
CA PRO A 124 -3.68 -3.84 -5.06
C PRO A 124 -2.61 -4.62 -4.31
N THR A 125 -2.97 -5.52 -3.40
CA THR A 125 -2.01 -6.36 -2.70
C THR A 125 -1.17 -7.19 -3.68
N ILE A 126 -1.78 -7.76 -4.71
CA ILE A 126 -1.08 -8.55 -5.74
C ILE A 126 -0.29 -7.64 -6.67
N VAL A 127 -0.90 -6.56 -7.16
CA VAL A 127 -0.27 -5.63 -8.11
C VAL A 127 0.96 -4.96 -7.50
N TYR A 128 0.84 -4.45 -6.28
CA TYR A 128 1.95 -3.80 -5.59
C TYR A 128 3.07 -4.78 -5.22
N SER A 129 2.71 -6.01 -4.79
CA SER A 129 3.70 -7.05 -4.53
C SER A 129 4.52 -7.40 -5.77
N ARG A 130 3.86 -7.53 -6.92
CA ARG A 130 4.55 -7.81 -8.20
C ARG A 130 5.46 -6.67 -8.61
N ALA A 131 4.99 -5.42 -8.52
CA ALA A 131 5.79 -4.25 -8.81
C ALA A 131 7.04 -4.17 -7.91
N LEU A 132 6.87 -4.34 -6.60
CA LEU A 132 7.99 -4.33 -5.65
C LEU A 132 8.95 -5.49 -5.87
N ARG A 133 8.44 -6.68 -6.15
CA ARG A 133 9.26 -7.87 -6.38
C ARG A 133 10.10 -7.73 -7.66
N SER A 134 9.57 -7.10 -8.71
CA SER A 134 10.33 -6.85 -9.95
C SER A 134 11.46 -5.84 -9.76
N ILE A 135 11.34 -4.90 -8.80
CA ILE A 135 12.35 -3.88 -8.53
C ILE A 135 13.34 -4.33 -7.45
N TYR A 136 12.84 -5.02 -6.40
CA TYR A 136 13.58 -5.42 -5.20
C TYR A 136 13.31 -6.89 -4.88
N PRO A 137 13.84 -7.83 -5.65
CA PRO A 137 13.50 -9.26 -5.57
C PRO A 137 13.86 -9.90 -4.23
N ASP A 138 14.83 -9.36 -3.54
CA ASP A 138 15.40 -9.89 -2.30
C ASP A 138 14.85 -9.23 -1.01
N VAL A 139 14.04 -8.17 -1.14
CA VAL A 139 13.44 -7.51 0.02
C VAL A 139 12.16 -8.22 0.46
N PRO A 140 12.01 -8.58 1.75
CA PRO A 140 10.78 -9.16 2.26
C PRO A 140 9.57 -8.24 2.04
N ILE A 141 8.42 -8.84 1.74
CA ILE A 141 7.14 -8.15 1.60
C ILE A 141 6.16 -8.73 2.62
N ILE A 142 5.57 -7.87 3.44
CA ILE A 142 4.52 -8.21 4.39
C ILE A 142 3.21 -7.64 3.86
N ALA A 143 2.30 -8.51 3.46
CA ALA A 143 0.96 -8.14 3.04
C ALA A 143 -0.01 -8.18 4.21
N GLY A 144 -0.76 -7.11 4.40
CA GLY A 144 -1.75 -6.97 5.48
C GLY A 144 -3.06 -6.34 4.98
N GLY A 145 -3.94 -6.05 5.94
CA GLY A 145 -5.24 -5.45 5.69
C GLY A 145 -6.30 -6.46 5.26
N ILE A 146 -7.49 -5.94 4.96
CA ILE A 146 -8.70 -6.76 4.74
C ILE A 146 -8.55 -7.70 3.52
N GLU A 147 -7.97 -7.22 2.44
CA GLU A 147 -7.83 -7.99 1.21
C GLU A 147 -6.92 -9.21 1.40
N ALA A 148 -5.78 -9.03 2.08
CA ALA A 148 -4.88 -10.12 2.40
C ALA A 148 -5.52 -11.12 3.38
N SER A 149 -6.28 -10.62 4.36
CA SER A 149 -6.97 -11.45 5.34
C SER A 149 -8.06 -12.32 4.72
N LEU A 150 -8.88 -11.75 3.84
CA LEU A 150 -9.96 -12.48 3.15
C LEU A 150 -9.42 -13.53 2.17
N ARG A 151 -8.21 -13.31 1.62
CA ARG A 151 -7.58 -14.18 0.62
C ARG A 151 -6.40 -14.99 1.17
N ARG A 152 -6.32 -15.12 2.50
CA ARG A 152 -5.22 -15.84 3.17
C ARG A 152 -5.17 -17.34 2.85
N VAL A 153 -6.33 -17.91 2.59
CA VAL A 153 -6.47 -19.32 2.18
C VAL A 153 -7.06 -19.40 0.77
N SER A 154 -7.16 -20.61 0.22
CA SER A 154 -7.88 -20.81 -1.04
C SER A 154 -9.33 -20.36 -0.88
N HIS A 155 -9.83 -19.63 -1.86
CA HIS A 155 -11.14 -18.99 -1.81
C HIS A 155 -11.80 -18.96 -3.18
N TYR A 156 -13.13 -18.81 -3.17
CA TYR A 156 -13.88 -18.52 -4.37
C TYR A 156 -13.87 -17.01 -4.64
N ASP A 157 -13.36 -16.64 -5.81
CA ASP A 157 -13.38 -15.24 -6.27
C ASP A 157 -14.68 -14.99 -7.03
N TYR A 158 -15.59 -14.29 -6.39
CA TYR A 158 -16.90 -13.96 -6.94
C TYR A 158 -16.82 -13.14 -8.24
N TRP A 159 -15.83 -12.25 -8.33
CA TRP A 159 -15.70 -11.33 -9.47
C TRP A 159 -15.19 -12.04 -10.73
N GLN A 160 -14.29 -13.03 -10.55
CA GLN A 160 -13.70 -13.80 -11.62
C GLN A 160 -14.39 -15.16 -11.81
N ASP A 161 -15.36 -15.49 -10.95
CA ASP A 161 -16.13 -16.73 -10.98
C ASP A 161 -15.24 -17.99 -11.01
N CYS A 162 -14.24 -18.03 -10.13
CA CYS A 162 -13.34 -19.17 -10.07
C CYS A 162 -12.72 -19.36 -8.66
N LEU A 163 -12.22 -20.56 -8.42
CA LEU A 163 -11.40 -20.84 -7.24
C LEU A 163 -10.00 -20.25 -7.42
N ARG A 164 -9.55 -19.53 -6.41
CA ARG A 164 -8.22 -18.94 -6.36
C ARG A 164 -7.40 -19.55 -5.23
N PRO A 165 -6.08 -19.75 -5.42
CA PRO A 165 -5.20 -20.11 -4.33
C PRO A 165 -5.08 -18.96 -3.32
N SER A 166 -4.44 -19.27 -2.18
CA SER A 166 -4.03 -18.22 -1.22
C SER A 166 -3.32 -17.07 -1.90
N ILE A 167 -3.56 -15.85 -1.44
CA ILE A 167 -2.87 -14.65 -1.94
C ILE A 167 -1.35 -14.76 -1.83
N THR A 168 -0.84 -15.49 -0.82
CA THR A 168 0.60 -15.73 -0.66
C THR A 168 1.18 -16.57 -1.79
N VAL A 169 0.42 -17.53 -2.33
CA VAL A 169 0.81 -18.34 -3.49
C VAL A 169 0.81 -17.52 -4.77
N SER A 170 -0.10 -16.55 -4.89
CA SER A 170 -0.23 -15.72 -6.11
C SER A 170 1.00 -14.89 -6.43
N TYR A 171 1.88 -14.62 -5.46
CA TYR A 171 3.15 -13.94 -5.72
C TYR A 171 4.40 -14.73 -5.33
N THR A 172 4.28 -15.87 -4.66
CA THR A 172 5.40 -16.81 -4.51
C THR A 172 5.63 -17.64 -5.78
N HIS A 173 4.61 -17.88 -6.57
CA HIS A 173 4.74 -18.54 -7.88
C HIS A 173 5.60 -17.75 -8.90
N LEU A 174 5.84 -16.47 -8.68
CA LEU A 174 6.79 -15.69 -9.50
C LEU A 174 8.26 -16.06 -9.26
N ARG A 175 8.55 -16.90 -8.24
CA ARG A 175 9.89 -17.48 -8.02
C ARG A 175 10.07 -18.89 -8.62
N ALA A 176 9.01 -19.53 -9.04
CA ALA A 176 9.06 -20.94 -9.53
C ALA A 176 9.37 -21.06 -11.02
N HIS A 177 9.65 -19.97 -11.69
CA HIS A 177 9.94 -19.92 -13.13
C HIS A 177 11.28 -19.26 -13.46
N GLU A 178 12.22 -19.25 -12.53
CA GLU A 178 13.63 -18.97 -12.83
C GLU A 178 14.49 -20.22 -12.65
#